data_e8e0be97750e2a5ade94984f28d11f17
#
_entry.id   e8e0be97750e2a5ade94984f28d11f17
#
_cell.length_a   1.000
_cell.length_b   1.000
_cell.length_c   1.000
_cell.angle_alpha   90.00
_cell.angle_beta   90.00
_cell.angle_gamma   90.00
#
_symmetry.space_group_name_H-M   'P 1'
#
loop_
_entity.id
_entity.type
_entity.pdbx_description
1 polymer ?
#
loop_
_entity_poly.entity_id
_entity_poly.type
_entity_poly.pdbx_seq_one_letter_code
_entity_poly.pdbx_strand_id
1 'polypeptide(L)'
;MKYDFENFNKRFNSGSGKWNEAKSFGVKESDDIIPFSVADMEFSTAPEIIEGLKQKIETTILGYENPTPEYLETVCNWLKVRHNWNAKPEWILPSHGIVDAFFTAVKTYTNEGDGVMLMTPVYYPMYTAIKSTKRVLVDNKLIYNDGKYEIDFDDFERKAADKNTKMLILCSPHNPCGRVFTRQELSRIAEICLKNNVFVVSDEIHFDLIMPGHTHTVFASLSDDVADNCIVCTAPSKTFNLAGLQTSNIFIPNPEHREKFLNALKLSNPNPKCNLLGYFACEIAYKNCSQWLDEALNVINTNKNIIENFVKQEFPEIKITPLEGTYLMWLNCRGLSIGKNFKELERINHEEAKLFFDEGYIFGEQGEGFERWNIACPTRYINNALERIKKFWK
;
A
#
# COMPACT_ATOMS: atom_id res chain seq x y z
N MET A 1 15.88 16.30 13.78
CA MET A 1 15.89 15.15 12.84
C MET A 1 17.30 15.00 12.27
N LYS A 2 17.74 13.78 12.03
CA LYS A 2 19.04 13.49 11.37
C LYS A 2 18.94 13.67 9.86
N TYR A 3 17.76 13.44 9.28
CA TYR A 3 17.53 13.44 7.84
C TYR A 3 16.79 14.71 7.39
N ASP A 4 17.05 15.12 6.15
CA ASP A 4 16.39 16.25 5.52
C ASP A 4 15.18 15.75 4.71
N PHE A 5 13.99 16.08 5.18
CA PHE A 5 12.72 15.78 4.50
C PHE A 5 12.11 17.00 3.80
N GLU A 6 12.80 18.15 3.82
CA GLU A 6 12.33 19.37 3.15
C GLU A 6 12.94 19.55 1.76
N ASN A 7 14.14 19.03 1.54
CA ASN A 7 14.83 19.10 0.25
C ASN A 7 14.81 17.73 -0.44
N PHE A 8 14.40 17.70 -1.69
CA PHE A 8 14.38 16.50 -2.53
C PHE A 8 14.59 16.86 -4.01
N ASN A 9 15.00 15.87 -4.79
CA ASN A 9 15.12 16.04 -6.24
C ASN A 9 13.74 15.87 -6.89
N LYS A 10 13.16 16.97 -7.43
CA LYS A 10 11.91 16.91 -8.18
C LYS A 10 12.04 15.94 -9.36
N ARG A 11 11.05 15.05 -9.50
CA ARG A 11 11.01 14.03 -10.55
C ARG A 11 10.33 14.51 -11.85
N PHE A 12 10.29 15.83 -12.07
CA PHE A 12 9.58 16.44 -13.20
C PHE A 12 10.01 15.86 -14.56
N ASN A 13 11.30 15.57 -14.75
CA ASN A 13 11.87 15.02 -15.98
C ASN A 13 12.28 13.54 -15.88
N SER A 14 11.86 12.82 -14.84
CA SER A 14 12.31 11.43 -14.61
C SER A 14 11.41 10.35 -15.22
N GLY A 15 10.31 10.71 -15.89
CA GLY A 15 9.32 9.74 -16.39
C GLY A 15 8.34 9.27 -15.32
N SER A 16 8.31 9.88 -14.14
CA SER A 16 7.32 9.59 -13.09
C SER A 16 5.89 9.78 -13.59
N GLY A 17 5.02 8.77 -13.38
CA GLY A 17 3.63 8.79 -13.84
C GLY A 17 2.85 9.99 -13.35
N LYS A 18 2.88 10.25 -12.03
CA LYS A 18 2.17 11.40 -11.43
C LYS A 18 2.69 12.76 -11.89
N TRP A 19 3.99 12.89 -12.18
CA TRP A 19 4.54 14.11 -12.74
C TRP A 19 4.20 14.27 -14.23
N ASN A 20 4.12 13.18 -14.99
CA ASN A 20 3.66 13.22 -16.38
C ASN A 20 2.19 13.62 -16.48
N GLU A 21 1.35 13.17 -15.57
CA GLU A 21 -0.03 13.61 -15.44
C GLU A 21 -0.10 15.11 -15.16
N ALA A 22 0.57 15.62 -14.13
CA ALA A 22 0.60 17.04 -13.82
C ALA A 22 1.07 17.89 -15.02
N LYS A 23 2.10 17.43 -15.75
CA LYS A 23 2.55 18.10 -16.99
C LYS A 23 1.48 18.15 -18.07
N SER A 24 0.64 17.12 -18.22
CA SER A 24 -0.44 17.12 -19.22
C SER A 24 -1.49 18.19 -18.95
N PHE A 25 -1.62 18.64 -17.70
CA PHE A 25 -2.44 19.79 -17.29
C PHE A 25 -1.67 21.13 -17.26
N GLY A 26 -0.51 21.20 -17.90
CA GLY A 26 0.25 22.44 -18.10
C GLY A 26 1.12 22.89 -16.93
N VAL A 27 1.36 22.00 -15.94
CA VAL A 27 2.32 22.27 -14.87
C VAL A 27 3.74 22.38 -15.43
N LYS A 28 4.50 23.36 -14.96
CA LYS A 28 5.89 23.62 -15.32
C LYS A 28 6.81 23.27 -14.16
N GLU A 29 8.07 22.98 -14.45
CA GLU A 29 9.08 22.69 -13.44
C GLU A 29 9.31 23.86 -12.47
N SER A 30 9.12 25.09 -12.96
CA SER A 30 9.21 26.33 -12.15
C SER A 30 8.05 26.50 -11.16
N ASP A 31 6.94 25.78 -11.35
CA ASP A 31 5.80 25.87 -10.44
C ASP A 31 6.18 25.21 -9.11
N ASP A 32 5.86 25.88 -8.00
CA ASP A 32 6.16 25.35 -6.67
C ASP A 32 5.02 24.45 -6.16
N ILE A 33 4.80 23.36 -6.89
CA ILE A 33 3.81 22.32 -6.58
C ILE A 33 4.43 20.93 -6.71
N ILE A 34 3.75 19.95 -6.15
CA ILE A 34 3.99 18.53 -6.36
C ILE A 34 2.66 17.81 -6.59
N PRO A 35 2.65 16.69 -7.34
CA PRO A 35 1.49 15.80 -7.39
C PRO A 35 1.36 14.99 -6.10
N PHE A 36 0.12 14.83 -5.64
CA PHE A 36 -0.23 14.06 -4.45
C PHE A 36 -0.89 12.71 -4.77
N SER A 37 -0.98 12.37 -6.05
CA SER A 37 -1.42 11.07 -6.53
C SER A 37 -0.32 10.01 -6.39
N VAL A 38 -0.68 8.76 -6.64
CA VAL A 38 0.21 7.59 -6.57
C VAL A 38 0.84 7.39 -5.19
N ALA A 39 1.01 6.15 -4.76
CA ALA A 39 1.59 5.81 -3.47
C ALA A 39 3.12 5.66 -3.55
N ASP A 40 3.83 6.72 -3.91
CA ASP A 40 5.27 6.89 -3.73
C ASP A 40 5.56 8.26 -3.09
N MET A 41 6.61 8.34 -2.28
CA MET A 41 6.90 9.53 -1.50
C MET A 41 7.65 10.60 -2.32
N GLU A 42 7.48 11.87 -1.96
CA GLU A 42 8.31 12.98 -2.42
C GLU A 42 9.37 13.34 -1.36
N PHE A 43 10.01 12.30 -0.80
CA PHE A 43 11.20 12.40 0.04
C PHE A 43 12.41 11.84 -0.70
N SER A 44 13.59 12.36 -0.42
CA SER A 44 14.84 11.76 -0.88
C SER A 44 15.03 10.38 -0.28
N THR A 45 15.55 9.45 -1.08
CA THR A 45 15.92 8.10 -0.59
C THR A 45 16.95 8.23 0.54
N ALA A 46 16.84 7.38 1.56
CA ALA A 46 17.76 7.37 2.69
C ALA A 46 19.23 7.34 2.21
N PRO A 47 20.10 8.23 2.74
CA PRO A 47 21.50 8.29 2.32
C PRO A 47 22.23 6.96 2.42
N GLU A 48 21.91 6.17 3.44
CA GLU A 48 22.50 4.84 3.67
C GLU A 48 22.20 3.87 2.51
N ILE A 49 20.99 3.96 1.91
CA ILE A 49 20.64 3.15 0.74
C ILE A 49 21.43 3.58 -0.48
N ILE A 50 21.52 4.89 -0.73
CA ILE A 50 22.25 5.43 -1.88
C ILE A 50 23.73 5.07 -1.80
N GLU A 51 24.36 5.29 -0.65
CA GLU A 51 25.78 5.01 -0.46
C GLU A 51 26.08 3.52 -0.50
N GLY A 52 25.23 2.69 0.17
CA GLY A 52 25.39 1.25 0.13
C GLY A 52 25.22 0.67 -1.27
N LEU A 53 24.28 1.18 -2.09
CA LEU A 53 24.13 0.76 -3.49
C LEU A 53 25.35 1.14 -4.33
N LYS A 54 25.93 2.34 -4.17
CA LYS A 54 27.17 2.72 -4.85
C LYS A 54 28.30 1.73 -4.56
N GLN A 55 28.55 1.44 -3.27
CA GLN A 55 29.58 0.49 -2.85
C GLN A 55 29.34 -0.92 -3.43
N LYS A 56 28.10 -1.38 -3.43
CA LYS A 56 27.73 -2.68 -4.02
C LYS A 56 27.95 -2.72 -5.53
N ILE A 57 27.58 -1.66 -6.26
CA ILE A 57 27.78 -1.58 -7.72
C ILE A 57 29.26 -1.60 -8.08
N GLU A 58 30.11 -0.93 -7.31
CA GLU A 58 31.58 -0.88 -7.54
C GLU A 58 32.25 -2.25 -7.38
N THR A 59 31.70 -3.13 -6.56
CA THR A 59 32.33 -4.41 -6.18
C THR A 59 31.63 -5.65 -6.71
N THR A 60 30.47 -5.51 -7.38
CA THR A 60 29.63 -6.63 -7.76
C THR A 60 29.51 -6.76 -9.27
N ILE A 61 29.57 -7.99 -9.78
CA ILE A 61 29.16 -8.30 -11.15
C ILE A 61 27.62 -8.28 -11.19
N LEU A 62 27.02 -7.51 -12.12
CA LEU A 62 25.56 -7.43 -12.29
C LEU A 62 25.03 -8.67 -13.03
N GLY A 63 25.23 -9.84 -12.44
CA GLY A 63 24.85 -11.15 -12.98
C GLY A 63 23.49 -11.64 -12.47
N TYR A 64 23.24 -12.94 -12.67
CA TYR A 64 22.05 -13.64 -12.20
C TYR A 64 22.25 -14.11 -10.75
N GLU A 65 21.77 -13.35 -9.78
CA GLU A 65 21.94 -13.67 -8.36
C GLU A 65 20.62 -14.18 -7.73
N ASN A 66 20.76 -15.01 -6.72
CA ASN A 66 19.67 -15.42 -5.82
C ASN A 66 19.71 -14.55 -4.57
N PRO A 67 18.59 -14.45 -3.81
CA PRO A 67 18.64 -13.89 -2.48
C PRO A 67 19.61 -14.71 -1.62
N THR A 68 20.52 -14.02 -0.93
CA THR A 68 21.50 -14.67 -0.06
C THR A 68 20.87 -15.09 1.26
N PRO A 69 21.45 -16.05 2.01
CA PRO A 69 20.99 -16.35 3.38
C PRO A 69 20.94 -15.10 4.26
N GLU A 70 21.96 -14.21 4.15
CA GLU A 70 22.02 -12.96 4.89
C GLU A 70 20.85 -12.02 4.56
N TYR A 71 20.46 -11.93 3.28
CA TYR A 71 19.27 -11.19 2.86
C TYR A 71 18.00 -11.75 3.54
N LEU A 72 17.79 -13.06 3.46
CA LEU A 72 16.61 -13.71 4.03
C LEU A 72 16.53 -13.53 5.55
N GLU A 73 17.64 -13.70 6.24
CA GLU A 73 17.76 -13.46 7.69
C GLU A 73 17.48 -11.98 8.05
N THR A 74 17.98 -11.04 7.22
CA THR A 74 17.73 -9.60 7.42
C THR A 74 16.25 -9.27 7.32
N VAL A 75 15.56 -9.84 6.32
CA VAL A 75 14.11 -9.67 6.14
C VAL A 75 13.34 -10.25 7.33
N CYS A 76 13.69 -11.45 7.79
CA CYS A 76 13.07 -12.07 8.96
C CYS A 76 13.34 -11.26 10.25
N ASN A 77 14.56 -10.76 10.42
CA ASN A 77 14.91 -9.94 11.58
C ASN A 77 14.13 -8.62 11.62
N TRP A 78 13.92 -7.97 10.47
CA TRP A 78 13.08 -6.77 10.38
C TRP A 78 11.66 -7.05 10.90
N LEU A 79 11.02 -8.12 10.44
CA LEU A 79 9.70 -8.52 10.90
C LEU A 79 9.65 -8.86 12.40
N LYS A 80 10.69 -9.52 12.89
CA LYS A 80 10.80 -9.83 14.33
C LYS A 80 10.89 -8.56 15.17
N VAL A 81 11.74 -7.63 14.78
CA VAL A 81 12.02 -6.42 15.57
C VAL A 81 10.86 -5.41 15.49
N ARG A 82 10.30 -5.19 14.28
CA ARG A 82 9.28 -4.16 14.06
C ARG A 82 7.86 -4.67 14.31
N HIS A 83 7.58 -5.97 14.07
CA HIS A 83 6.23 -6.54 14.07
C HIS A 83 6.06 -7.74 15.00
N ASN A 84 7.09 -8.08 15.79
CA ASN A 84 7.07 -9.21 16.73
C ASN A 84 6.62 -10.54 16.08
N TRP A 85 7.02 -10.74 14.79
CA TRP A 85 6.71 -11.98 14.07
C TRP A 85 7.99 -12.77 13.76
N ASN A 86 8.06 -14.02 14.25
CA ASN A 86 9.19 -14.92 14.03
C ASN A 86 9.02 -15.69 12.73
N ALA A 87 9.14 -15.00 11.60
CA ALA A 87 9.14 -15.63 10.28
C ALA A 87 10.43 -16.44 10.06
N LYS A 88 10.37 -17.44 9.17
CA LYS A 88 11.52 -18.28 8.83
C LYS A 88 12.02 -17.96 7.41
N PRO A 89 13.35 -17.98 7.19
CA PRO A 89 13.94 -17.72 5.88
C PRO A 89 13.39 -18.58 4.75
N GLU A 90 13.12 -19.86 5.02
CA GLU A 90 12.57 -20.80 4.06
C GLU A 90 11.12 -20.54 3.63
N TRP A 91 10.42 -19.64 4.31
CA TRP A 91 9.06 -19.22 3.92
C TRP A 91 9.06 -18.18 2.82
N ILE A 92 10.21 -17.52 2.55
CA ILE A 92 10.30 -16.37 1.67
C ILE A 92 10.48 -16.81 0.22
N LEU A 93 9.57 -16.34 -0.64
CA LEU A 93 9.73 -16.35 -2.09
C LEU A 93 9.79 -14.90 -2.59
N PRO A 94 10.76 -14.55 -3.46
CA PRO A 94 10.83 -13.22 -4.05
C PRO A 94 9.77 -13.04 -5.14
N SER A 95 9.25 -11.80 -5.30
CA SER A 95 8.36 -11.43 -6.39
C SER A 95 8.67 -10.02 -6.91
N HIS A 96 8.39 -9.78 -8.19
CA HIS A 96 8.53 -8.46 -8.86
C HIS A 96 7.44 -7.48 -8.43
N GLY A 97 7.31 -7.24 -7.13
CA GLY A 97 6.25 -6.44 -6.54
C GLY A 97 5.07 -7.29 -6.09
N ILE A 98 4.29 -6.71 -5.18
CA ILE A 98 3.15 -7.41 -4.56
C ILE A 98 1.99 -7.60 -5.54
N VAL A 99 1.84 -6.72 -6.53
CA VAL A 99 0.82 -6.88 -7.58
C VAL A 99 1.02 -8.19 -8.33
N ASP A 100 2.26 -8.49 -8.76
CA ASP A 100 2.59 -9.76 -9.40
C ASP A 100 2.31 -10.96 -8.47
N ALA A 101 2.60 -10.80 -7.18
CA ALA A 101 2.36 -11.85 -6.19
C ALA A 101 0.88 -12.19 -6.04
N PHE A 102 -0.03 -11.21 -5.90
CA PHE A 102 -1.45 -11.54 -5.75
C PHE A 102 -2.10 -11.98 -7.08
N PHE A 103 -1.64 -11.52 -8.24
CA PHE A 103 -2.03 -12.11 -9.53
C PHE A 103 -1.64 -13.58 -9.63
N THR A 104 -0.41 -13.90 -9.21
CA THR A 104 0.07 -15.28 -9.16
C THR A 104 -0.75 -16.12 -8.18
N ALA A 105 -1.03 -15.60 -6.98
CA ALA A 105 -1.85 -16.28 -5.98
C ALA A 105 -3.27 -16.59 -6.47
N VAL A 106 -3.94 -15.60 -7.10
CA VAL A 106 -5.28 -15.78 -7.68
C VAL A 106 -5.28 -16.93 -8.68
N LYS A 107 -4.30 -17.01 -9.58
CA LYS A 107 -4.20 -18.09 -10.55
C LYS A 107 -3.86 -19.44 -9.93
N THR A 108 -3.08 -19.45 -8.84
CA THR A 108 -2.54 -20.65 -8.20
C THR A 108 -3.59 -21.35 -7.33
N TYR A 109 -4.37 -20.57 -6.59
CA TYR A 109 -5.24 -21.09 -5.53
C TYR A 109 -6.73 -21.03 -5.87
N THR A 110 -7.08 -20.53 -7.06
CA THR A 110 -8.47 -20.49 -7.55
C THR A 110 -8.54 -20.92 -9.01
N ASN A 111 -9.75 -21.27 -9.48
CA ASN A 111 -10.05 -21.59 -10.87
C ASN A 111 -10.85 -20.44 -11.54
N GLU A 112 -10.95 -20.44 -12.87
CA GLU A 112 -11.87 -19.55 -13.57
C GLU A 112 -13.30 -19.78 -13.05
N GLY A 113 -14.02 -18.69 -12.74
CA GLY A 113 -15.36 -18.70 -12.17
C GLY A 113 -15.41 -18.75 -10.64
N ASP A 114 -14.31 -19.06 -9.95
CA ASP A 114 -14.27 -18.99 -8.47
C ASP A 114 -14.40 -17.56 -7.97
N GLY A 115 -15.02 -17.40 -6.81
CA GLY A 115 -15.16 -16.15 -6.09
C GLY A 115 -13.88 -15.74 -5.36
N VAL A 116 -13.47 -14.49 -5.56
CA VAL A 116 -12.40 -13.84 -4.79
C VAL A 116 -12.96 -12.63 -4.09
N MET A 117 -12.87 -12.64 -2.76
CA MET A 117 -13.44 -11.59 -1.92
C MET A 117 -12.49 -10.41 -1.76
N LEU A 118 -13.07 -9.20 -1.81
CA LEU A 118 -12.43 -7.93 -1.43
C LEU A 118 -13.30 -7.20 -0.42
N MET A 119 -12.67 -6.45 0.48
CA MET A 119 -13.33 -5.46 1.34
C MET A 119 -13.18 -4.08 0.69
N THR A 120 -14.27 -3.54 0.13
CA THR A 120 -14.25 -2.33 -0.71
C THR A 120 -14.75 -1.07 0.02
N PRO A 121 -14.28 0.16 -0.36
CA PRO A 121 -13.38 0.47 -1.47
C PRO A 121 -11.97 -0.01 -1.21
N VAL A 122 -11.21 -0.44 -2.23
CA VAL A 122 -9.88 -1.00 -2.06
C VAL A 122 -8.98 -0.72 -3.28
N TYR A 123 -7.71 -0.95 -3.15
CA TYR A 123 -6.69 -0.76 -4.19
C TYR A 123 -7.06 -1.43 -5.51
N TYR A 124 -7.21 -0.61 -6.55
CA TYR A 124 -7.81 -1.01 -7.84
C TYR A 124 -7.11 -2.17 -8.57
N PRO A 125 -5.79 -2.42 -8.48
CA PRO A 125 -5.19 -3.59 -9.12
C PRO A 125 -5.70 -4.93 -8.57
N MET A 126 -6.29 -4.97 -7.37
CA MET A 126 -6.93 -6.19 -6.85
C MET A 126 -8.18 -6.56 -7.65
N TYR A 127 -8.99 -5.56 -8.04
CA TYR A 127 -10.12 -5.79 -8.97
C TYR A 127 -9.62 -6.30 -10.34
N THR A 128 -8.50 -5.73 -10.83
CA THR A 128 -7.90 -6.14 -12.09
C THR A 128 -7.42 -7.59 -12.02
N ALA A 129 -6.80 -8.00 -10.90
CA ALA A 129 -6.36 -9.39 -10.72
C ALA A 129 -7.52 -10.37 -10.80
N ILE A 130 -8.66 -10.03 -10.21
CA ILE A 130 -9.87 -10.86 -10.24
C ILE A 130 -10.46 -10.92 -11.65
N LYS A 131 -10.73 -9.75 -12.25
CA LYS A 131 -11.43 -9.65 -13.53
C LYS A 131 -10.60 -10.19 -14.70
N SER A 132 -9.31 -9.82 -14.79
CA SER A 132 -8.45 -10.24 -15.90
C SER A 132 -8.12 -11.74 -15.89
N THR A 133 -8.23 -12.37 -14.73
CA THR A 133 -8.04 -13.82 -14.57
C THR A 133 -9.36 -14.60 -14.62
N LYS A 134 -10.48 -13.93 -14.99
CA LYS A 134 -11.84 -14.52 -15.09
C LYS A 134 -12.37 -15.11 -13.78
N ARG A 135 -11.96 -14.57 -12.64
CA ARG A 135 -12.57 -14.85 -11.34
C ARG A 135 -13.75 -13.92 -11.10
N VAL A 136 -14.60 -14.26 -10.16
CA VAL A 136 -15.79 -13.48 -9.78
C VAL A 136 -15.45 -12.63 -8.56
N LEU A 137 -15.70 -11.33 -8.64
CA LEU A 137 -15.59 -10.44 -7.48
C LEU A 137 -16.68 -10.77 -6.46
N VAL A 138 -16.29 -11.11 -5.24
CA VAL A 138 -17.15 -11.19 -4.06
C VAL A 138 -16.93 -9.93 -3.24
N ASP A 139 -17.81 -8.96 -3.40
CA ASP A 139 -17.64 -7.61 -2.84
C ASP A 139 -18.24 -7.52 -1.42
N ASN A 140 -17.38 -7.55 -0.39
CA ASN A 140 -17.77 -7.22 0.98
C ASN A 140 -17.54 -5.71 1.20
N LYS A 141 -18.61 -4.92 1.07
CA LYS A 141 -18.55 -3.47 1.22
C LYS A 141 -18.32 -3.09 2.68
N LEU A 142 -17.27 -2.33 2.95
CA LEU A 142 -17.06 -1.74 4.26
C LEU A 142 -18.21 -0.76 4.57
N ILE A 143 -18.69 -0.78 5.82
CA ILE A 143 -19.70 0.16 6.29
C ILE A 143 -19.03 1.50 6.56
N TYR A 144 -19.47 2.54 5.83
CA TYR A 144 -19.02 3.91 6.07
C TYR A 144 -20.00 4.64 6.99
N ASN A 145 -19.54 5.08 8.14
CA ASN A 145 -20.33 5.80 9.12
C ASN A 145 -19.55 7.03 9.64
N ASP A 146 -19.95 8.23 9.24
CA ASP A 146 -19.42 9.54 9.66
C ASP A 146 -17.89 9.61 9.69
N GLY A 147 -17.25 9.22 8.59
CA GLY A 147 -15.78 9.24 8.44
C GLY A 147 -15.08 7.95 8.83
N LYS A 148 -15.77 6.99 9.44
CA LYS A 148 -15.18 5.71 9.86
C LYS A 148 -15.64 4.57 8.96
N TYR A 149 -14.75 3.63 8.75
CA TYR A 149 -15.05 2.39 8.06
C TYR A 149 -15.02 1.21 9.03
N GLU A 150 -16.03 0.35 8.94
CA GLU A 150 -16.15 -0.86 9.73
C GLU A 150 -16.40 -2.07 8.81
N ILE A 151 -16.01 -3.25 9.27
CA ILE A 151 -16.23 -4.49 8.51
C ILE A 151 -17.67 -4.93 8.73
N ASP A 152 -18.43 -5.15 7.65
CA ASP A 152 -19.71 -5.85 7.70
C ASP A 152 -19.46 -7.35 7.86
N PHE A 153 -19.32 -7.79 9.10
CA PHE A 153 -19.03 -9.18 9.40
C PHE A 153 -20.18 -10.13 9.08
N ASP A 154 -21.41 -9.68 9.11
CA ASP A 154 -22.57 -10.52 8.77
C ASP A 154 -22.60 -10.79 7.27
N ASP A 155 -22.35 -9.76 6.45
CA ASP A 155 -22.18 -9.90 5.01
C ASP A 155 -20.91 -10.70 4.67
N PHE A 156 -19.80 -10.48 5.40
CA PHE A 156 -18.54 -11.21 5.22
C PHE A 156 -18.73 -12.72 5.46
N GLU A 157 -19.34 -13.11 6.59
CA GLU A 157 -19.57 -14.53 6.92
C GLU A 157 -20.52 -15.18 5.91
N ARG A 158 -21.61 -14.50 5.52
CA ARG A 158 -22.53 -14.98 4.50
C ARG A 158 -21.86 -15.23 3.16
N LYS A 159 -20.96 -14.32 2.73
CA LYS A 159 -20.22 -14.41 1.47
C LYS A 159 -19.11 -15.47 1.52
N ALA A 160 -18.42 -15.58 2.65
CA ALA A 160 -17.43 -16.63 2.85
C ALA A 160 -18.06 -18.02 2.86
N ALA A 161 -19.29 -18.16 3.34
CA ALA A 161 -20.03 -19.43 3.35
C ALA A 161 -20.51 -19.90 1.95
N ASP A 162 -20.47 -19.03 0.94
CA ASP A 162 -20.73 -19.48 -0.44
C ASP A 162 -19.58 -20.39 -0.90
N LYS A 163 -19.92 -21.62 -1.27
CA LYS A 163 -18.98 -22.65 -1.71
C LYS A 163 -18.10 -22.23 -2.91
N ASN A 164 -18.52 -21.22 -3.67
CA ASN A 164 -17.75 -20.69 -4.78
C ASN A 164 -16.72 -19.64 -4.32
N THR A 165 -16.84 -19.05 -3.14
CA THR A 165 -15.85 -18.16 -2.57
C THR A 165 -14.63 -18.95 -2.11
N LYS A 166 -13.49 -18.73 -2.75
CA LYS A 166 -12.26 -19.51 -2.53
C LYS A 166 -11.13 -18.71 -1.91
N MET A 167 -11.15 -17.40 -2.07
CA MET A 167 -10.04 -16.55 -1.66
C MET A 167 -10.53 -15.22 -1.11
N LEU A 168 -9.78 -14.68 -0.14
CA LEU A 168 -9.82 -13.29 0.28
C LEU A 168 -8.48 -12.64 -0.07
N ILE A 169 -8.50 -11.49 -0.75
CA ILE A 169 -7.32 -10.60 -0.80
C ILE A 169 -7.56 -9.51 0.25
N LEU A 170 -6.79 -9.58 1.32
CA LEU A 170 -6.85 -8.68 2.47
C LEU A 170 -5.80 -7.58 2.32
N CYS A 171 -6.22 -6.31 2.23
CA CYS A 171 -5.33 -5.15 2.26
C CYS A 171 -5.21 -4.66 3.70
N SER A 172 -4.05 -4.83 4.35
CA SER A 172 -3.86 -4.49 5.76
C SER A 172 -2.42 -4.02 6.05
N PRO A 173 -2.18 -2.75 6.37
CA PRO A 173 -3.10 -1.61 6.46
C PRO A 173 -3.87 -1.30 5.18
N HIS A 174 -5.09 -0.82 5.34
CA HIS A 174 -6.06 -0.74 4.26
C HIS A 174 -5.90 0.54 3.40
N ASN A 175 -5.71 0.37 2.12
CA ASN A 175 -5.70 1.44 1.13
C ASN A 175 -7.00 1.37 0.27
N PRO A 176 -7.82 2.44 0.19
CA PRO A 176 -7.49 3.83 0.49
C PRO A 176 -7.87 4.33 1.90
N CYS A 177 -8.62 3.54 2.69
CA CYS A 177 -9.26 4.05 3.92
C CYS A 177 -8.29 4.36 5.06
N GLY A 178 -7.02 3.97 4.97
CA GLY A 178 -6.02 4.23 6.01
C GLY A 178 -6.22 3.45 7.32
N ARG A 179 -7.11 2.44 7.33
CA ARG A 179 -7.37 1.63 8.52
C ARG A 179 -6.23 0.66 8.84
N VAL A 180 -5.97 0.48 10.13
CA VAL A 180 -5.18 -0.62 10.68
C VAL A 180 -6.15 -1.55 11.41
N PHE A 181 -6.46 -2.69 10.82
CA PHE A 181 -7.38 -3.64 11.46
C PHE A 181 -6.80 -4.15 12.78
N THR A 182 -7.63 -4.17 13.80
CA THR A 182 -7.26 -4.67 15.13
C THR A 182 -7.00 -6.17 15.08
N ARG A 183 -6.18 -6.68 16.02
CA ARG A 183 -5.97 -8.12 16.16
C ARG A 183 -7.30 -8.89 16.28
N GLN A 184 -8.29 -8.30 16.97
CA GLN A 184 -9.61 -8.92 17.14
C GLN A 184 -10.37 -9.02 15.81
N GLU A 185 -10.38 -7.95 14.98
CA GLU A 185 -10.99 -7.98 13.65
C GLU A 185 -10.30 -9.02 12.76
N LEU A 186 -8.95 -9.02 12.74
CA LEU A 186 -8.17 -9.98 11.95
C LEU A 186 -8.40 -11.43 12.42
N SER A 187 -8.52 -11.68 13.73
CA SER A 187 -8.85 -13.00 14.25
C SER A 187 -10.23 -13.47 13.80
N ARG A 188 -11.24 -12.58 13.81
CA ARG A 188 -12.58 -12.92 13.32
C ARG A 188 -12.60 -13.20 11.82
N ILE A 189 -11.86 -12.41 11.01
CA ILE A 189 -11.66 -12.70 9.58
C ILE A 189 -11.06 -14.10 9.41
N ALA A 190 -9.99 -14.40 10.14
CA ALA A 190 -9.29 -15.67 10.06
C ALA A 190 -10.20 -16.86 10.43
N GLU A 191 -10.94 -16.77 11.53
CA GLU A 191 -11.90 -17.79 11.96
C GLU A 191 -12.96 -18.09 10.88
N ILE A 192 -13.54 -17.04 10.27
CA ILE A 192 -14.53 -17.20 9.20
C ILE A 192 -13.88 -17.82 7.96
N CYS A 193 -12.68 -17.39 7.57
CA CYS A 193 -11.98 -17.93 6.42
C CYS A 193 -11.60 -19.41 6.62
N LEU A 194 -11.05 -19.79 7.79
CA LEU A 194 -10.74 -21.18 8.13
C LEU A 194 -11.98 -22.07 8.12
N LYS A 195 -13.06 -21.64 8.77
CA LYS A 195 -14.35 -22.37 8.82
C LYS A 195 -14.90 -22.69 7.44
N ASN A 196 -14.69 -21.81 6.46
CA ASN A 196 -15.26 -21.90 5.13
C ASN A 196 -14.25 -22.30 4.03
N ASN A 197 -13.01 -22.67 4.39
CA ASN A 197 -11.93 -23.01 3.46
C ASN A 197 -11.64 -21.89 2.44
N VAL A 198 -11.67 -20.64 2.90
CA VAL A 198 -11.29 -19.45 2.12
C VAL A 198 -9.80 -19.17 2.36
N PHE A 199 -9.00 -19.25 1.30
CA PHE A 199 -7.56 -18.97 1.36
C PHE A 199 -7.31 -17.46 1.45
N VAL A 200 -6.33 -17.01 2.26
CA VAL A 200 -6.09 -15.58 2.47
C VAL A 200 -4.77 -15.14 1.83
N VAL A 201 -4.85 -14.10 1.00
CA VAL A 201 -3.69 -13.34 0.50
C VAL A 201 -3.65 -12.03 1.26
N SER A 202 -2.77 -11.91 2.25
CA SER A 202 -2.61 -10.70 3.05
C SER A 202 -1.61 -9.76 2.38
N ASP A 203 -2.11 -8.69 1.76
CA ASP A 203 -1.29 -7.61 1.24
C ASP A 203 -0.95 -6.65 2.38
N GLU A 204 0.26 -6.79 2.90
CA GLU A 204 0.78 -6.02 4.03
C GLU A 204 1.86 -5.00 3.59
N ILE A 205 1.79 -4.50 2.35
CA ILE A 205 2.79 -3.57 1.79
C ILE A 205 2.97 -2.30 2.62
N HIS A 206 1.96 -1.91 3.39
CA HIS A 206 1.97 -0.71 4.25
C HIS A 206 2.28 -1.01 5.72
N PHE A 207 2.69 -2.21 6.06
CA PHE A 207 2.84 -2.73 7.42
C PHE A 207 3.72 -1.88 8.36
N ASP A 208 4.75 -1.21 7.81
CA ASP A 208 5.67 -0.34 8.56
C ASP A 208 5.14 1.10 8.75
N LEU A 209 4.11 1.47 8.01
CA LEU A 209 3.60 2.85 7.94
C LEU A 209 2.42 3.02 8.89
N ILE A 210 2.68 3.00 10.18
CA ILE A 210 1.68 2.99 11.25
C ILE A 210 1.73 4.30 12.02
N MET A 211 0.56 4.94 12.19
CA MET A 211 0.46 6.19 12.93
C MET A 211 0.51 5.95 14.44
N PRO A 212 0.92 6.95 15.23
CA PRO A 212 0.98 6.84 16.69
C PRO A 212 -0.36 6.38 17.29
N GLY A 213 -0.28 5.43 18.24
CA GLY A 213 -1.45 4.86 18.92
C GLY A 213 -2.02 3.60 18.25
N HIS A 214 -1.49 3.21 17.07
CA HIS A 214 -1.92 2.00 16.35
C HIS A 214 -0.78 0.97 16.28
N THR A 215 -1.14 -0.28 16.04
CA THR A 215 -0.18 -1.39 15.91
C THR A 215 -0.65 -2.33 14.82
N HIS A 216 0.22 -2.57 13.83
CA HIS A 216 -0.03 -3.60 12.81
C HIS A 216 0.15 -4.99 13.40
N THR A 217 -0.76 -5.89 13.05
CA THR A 217 -0.65 -7.32 13.33
C THR A 217 -0.46 -8.07 12.02
N VAL A 218 0.65 -8.78 11.87
CA VAL A 218 0.88 -9.65 10.73
C VAL A 218 -0.15 -10.78 10.74
N PHE A 219 -0.87 -10.98 9.65
CA PHE A 219 -2.00 -11.91 9.61
C PHE A 219 -1.59 -13.34 9.97
N ALA A 220 -0.48 -13.84 9.43
CA ALA A 220 0.07 -15.17 9.76
C ALA A 220 0.54 -15.32 11.21
N SER A 221 0.64 -14.23 11.99
CA SER A 221 1.02 -14.28 13.40
C SER A 221 -0.13 -14.60 14.35
N LEU A 222 -1.35 -14.75 13.83
CA LEU A 222 -2.54 -14.98 14.65
C LEU A 222 -2.56 -16.40 15.26
N SER A 223 -2.27 -17.42 14.46
CA SER A 223 -2.09 -18.81 14.89
C SER A 223 -1.38 -19.63 13.80
N ASP A 224 -0.98 -20.85 14.12
CA ASP A 224 -0.37 -21.78 13.16
C ASP A 224 -1.37 -22.17 12.05
N ASP A 225 -2.63 -22.42 12.39
CA ASP A 225 -3.67 -22.74 11.40
C ASP A 225 -3.90 -21.58 10.41
N VAL A 226 -3.82 -20.34 10.90
CA VAL A 226 -3.91 -19.15 10.03
C VAL A 226 -2.69 -19.03 9.14
N ALA A 227 -1.50 -19.27 9.69
CA ALA A 227 -0.26 -19.28 8.91
C ALA A 227 -0.27 -20.33 7.80
N ASP A 228 -0.86 -21.49 8.05
CA ASP A 228 -1.01 -22.56 7.07
C ASP A 228 -2.02 -22.26 5.96
N ASN A 229 -2.99 -21.36 6.21
CA ASN A 229 -4.05 -20.98 5.27
C ASN A 229 -3.87 -19.62 4.62
N CYS A 230 -2.66 -19.06 4.66
CA CYS A 230 -2.44 -17.74 4.07
C CYS A 230 -1.06 -17.57 3.42
N ILE A 231 -0.95 -16.51 2.64
CA ILE A 231 0.34 -15.91 2.26
C ILE A 231 0.37 -14.47 2.75
N VAL A 232 1.55 -14.00 3.17
CA VAL A 232 1.77 -12.61 3.59
C VAL A 232 2.71 -11.95 2.60
N CYS A 233 2.27 -10.83 2.04
CA CYS A 233 3.01 -10.08 1.03
C CYS A 233 3.57 -8.80 1.64
N THR A 234 4.90 -8.68 1.76
CA THR A 234 5.59 -7.49 2.25
C THR A 234 6.60 -6.96 1.23
N ALA A 235 6.95 -5.70 1.33
CA ALA A 235 7.97 -5.09 0.47
C ALA A 235 8.59 -3.85 1.13
N PRO A 236 9.86 -3.51 0.83
CA PRO A 236 10.46 -2.25 1.25
C PRO A 236 9.96 -1.05 0.45
N SER A 237 9.17 -1.29 -0.61
CA SER A 237 8.82 -0.29 -1.62
C SER A 237 8.01 0.89 -1.08
N LYS A 238 7.10 0.67 -0.13
CA LYS A 238 6.34 1.76 0.51
C LYS A 238 7.07 2.30 1.74
N THR A 239 7.72 1.44 2.50
CA THR A 239 8.48 1.79 3.70
C THR A 239 9.63 2.75 3.41
N PHE A 240 10.39 2.51 2.33
CA PHE A 240 11.63 3.24 2.00
C PHE A 240 11.60 3.89 0.61
N ASN A 241 10.42 4.05 0.01
CA ASN A 241 10.26 4.66 -1.31
C ASN A 241 11.07 3.97 -2.42
N LEU A 242 11.07 2.64 -2.45
CA LEU A 242 11.86 1.80 -3.35
C LEU A 242 11.01 1.08 -4.42
N ALA A 243 9.83 1.61 -4.76
CA ALA A 243 8.90 0.97 -5.68
C ALA A 243 9.51 0.70 -7.07
N GLY A 244 10.40 1.56 -7.55
CA GLY A 244 11.10 1.39 -8.83
C GLY A 244 12.02 0.17 -8.90
N LEU A 245 12.41 -0.40 -7.75
CA LEU A 245 13.23 -1.60 -7.68
C LEU A 245 12.43 -2.91 -7.69
N GLN A 246 11.11 -2.85 -7.63
CA GLN A 246 10.19 -3.98 -7.80
C GLN A 246 10.60 -5.25 -7.04
N THR A 247 10.87 -5.11 -5.73
CA THR A 247 11.32 -6.22 -4.88
C THR A 247 10.33 -6.41 -3.76
N SER A 248 9.83 -7.63 -3.62
CA SER A 248 8.87 -8.03 -2.58
C SER A 248 9.25 -9.37 -1.96
N ASN A 249 8.86 -9.55 -0.71
CA ASN A 249 9.07 -10.76 0.08
C ASN A 249 7.72 -11.40 0.37
N ILE A 250 7.47 -12.56 -0.21
CA ILE A 250 6.22 -13.29 -0.07
C ILE A 250 6.44 -14.45 0.89
N PHE A 251 5.82 -14.38 2.06
CA PHE A 251 5.94 -15.40 3.09
C PHE A 251 4.83 -16.44 2.92
N ILE A 252 5.21 -17.68 2.75
CA ILE A 252 4.29 -18.82 2.62
C ILE A 252 4.75 -19.90 3.60
N PRO A 253 4.20 -19.93 4.83
CA PRO A 253 4.60 -20.86 5.86
C PRO A 253 4.36 -22.32 5.46
N ASN A 254 3.19 -22.63 4.90
CA ASN A 254 2.83 -23.98 4.45
C ASN A 254 3.68 -24.42 3.25
N PRO A 255 4.43 -25.54 3.35
CA PRO A 255 5.33 -25.98 2.30
C PRO A 255 4.62 -26.39 1.00
N GLU A 256 3.41 -26.97 1.07
CA GLU A 256 2.66 -27.36 -0.12
C GLU A 256 2.17 -26.12 -0.90
N HIS A 257 1.67 -25.11 -0.20
CA HIS A 257 1.29 -23.85 -0.80
C HIS A 257 2.51 -23.13 -1.39
N ARG A 258 3.65 -23.17 -0.70
CA ARG A 258 4.89 -22.56 -1.18
C ARG A 258 5.39 -23.22 -2.47
N GLU A 259 5.33 -24.54 -2.54
CA GLU A 259 5.69 -25.28 -3.77
C GLU A 259 4.75 -24.96 -4.94
N LYS A 260 3.43 -24.94 -4.70
CA LYS A 260 2.43 -24.56 -5.71
C LYS A 260 2.68 -23.15 -6.24
N PHE A 261 2.94 -22.18 -5.36
CA PHE A 261 3.21 -20.80 -5.73
C PHE A 261 4.51 -20.66 -6.53
N LEU A 262 5.59 -21.35 -6.10
CA LEU A 262 6.87 -21.36 -6.81
C LEU A 262 6.72 -21.96 -8.21
N ASN A 263 5.95 -23.02 -8.35
CA ASN A 263 5.70 -23.65 -9.65
C ASN A 263 4.89 -22.70 -10.56
N ALA A 264 3.91 -21.98 -10.03
CA ALA A 264 3.17 -20.97 -10.79
C ALA A 264 4.07 -19.79 -11.24
N LEU A 265 4.97 -19.33 -10.39
CA LEU A 265 5.98 -18.33 -10.79
C LEU A 265 6.85 -18.84 -11.93
N LYS A 266 7.31 -20.08 -11.87
CA LYS A 266 8.15 -20.71 -12.90
C LYS A 266 7.45 -20.87 -14.24
N LEU A 267 6.13 -21.01 -14.27
CA LEU A 267 5.36 -21.03 -15.52
C LEU A 267 5.42 -19.68 -16.27
N SER A 268 5.48 -18.59 -15.54
CA SER A 268 5.57 -17.23 -16.12
C SER A 268 7.02 -16.83 -16.38
N ASN A 269 7.93 -17.25 -15.51
CA ASN A 269 9.37 -16.99 -15.59
C ASN A 269 10.13 -18.20 -15.05
N PRO A 270 10.82 -18.99 -15.87
CA PRO A 270 11.54 -20.20 -15.41
C PRO A 270 12.56 -19.94 -14.30
N ASN A 271 13.02 -18.72 -14.15
CA ASN A 271 13.95 -18.29 -13.10
C ASN A 271 13.40 -17.06 -12.37
N PRO A 272 12.35 -17.23 -11.53
CA PRO A 272 11.67 -16.11 -10.89
C PRO A 272 12.59 -15.52 -9.80
N LYS A 273 13.11 -14.31 -10.04
CA LYS A 273 14.01 -13.61 -9.13
C LYS A 273 13.72 -12.12 -9.23
N CYS A 274 13.90 -11.38 -8.13
CA CYS A 274 13.95 -9.93 -8.19
C CYS A 274 15.29 -9.46 -8.80
N ASN A 275 15.38 -8.19 -9.13
CA ASN A 275 16.63 -7.62 -9.59
C ASN A 275 17.63 -7.51 -8.42
N LEU A 276 18.92 -7.63 -8.76
CA LEU A 276 20.02 -7.64 -7.80
C LEU A 276 20.07 -6.35 -6.93
N LEU A 277 19.84 -5.19 -7.55
CA LEU A 277 19.85 -3.92 -6.83
C LEU A 277 18.69 -3.82 -5.84
N GLY A 278 17.57 -4.46 -6.15
CA GLY A 278 16.43 -4.56 -5.25
C GLY A 278 16.73 -5.37 -4.00
N TYR A 279 17.44 -6.50 -4.13
CA TYR A 279 17.92 -7.25 -2.97
C TYR A 279 18.88 -6.42 -2.11
N PHE A 280 19.87 -5.77 -2.72
CA PHE A 280 20.80 -4.92 -1.99
C PHE A 280 20.11 -3.77 -1.28
N ALA A 281 19.22 -3.05 -1.97
CA ALA A 281 18.50 -1.93 -1.38
C ALA A 281 17.61 -2.35 -0.20
N CYS A 282 16.91 -3.48 -0.32
CA CYS A 282 16.09 -4.04 0.75
C CYS A 282 16.94 -4.42 1.97
N GLU A 283 18.04 -5.12 1.75
CA GLU A 283 18.97 -5.52 2.82
C GLU A 283 19.56 -4.31 3.55
N ILE A 284 20.06 -3.32 2.80
CA ILE A 284 20.62 -2.08 3.36
C ILE A 284 19.56 -1.32 4.14
N ALA A 285 18.34 -1.18 3.57
CA ALA A 285 17.24 -0.47 4.19
C ALA A 285 16.86 -1.08 5.55
N TYR A 286 16.65 -2.39 5.58
CA TYR A 286 16.23 -3.09 6.81
C TYR A 286 17.32 -3.15 7.88
N LYS A 287 18.61 -3.17 7.48
CA LYS A 287 19.73 -3.11 8.43
C LYS A 287 19.97 -1.72 9.00
N ASN A 288 19.84 -0.67 8.17
CA ASN A 288 20.45 0.62 8.49
C ASN A 288 19.48 1.80 8.56
N CYS A 289 18.24 1.69 8.06
CA CYS A 289 17.37 2.84 7.85
C CYS A 289 16.17 2.92 8.79
N SER A 290 16.17 2.20 9.92
CA SER A 290 15.07 2.25 10.91
C SER A 290 14.81 3.70 11.39
N GLN A 291 15.87 4.46 11.70
CA GLN A 291 15.75 5.86 12.12
C GLN A 291 15.18 6.77 11.01
N TRP A 292 15.56 6.53 9.75
CA TRP A 292 14.99 7.29 8.62
C TRP A 292 13.47 7.08 8.54
N LEU A 293 13.01 5.85 8.68
CA LEU A 293 11.59 5.52 8.70
C LEU A 293 10.86 6.24 9.84
N ASP A 294 11.40 6.17 11.05
CA ASP A 294 10.77 6.80 12.23
C ASP A 294 10.67 8.32 12.05
N GLU A 295 11.70 8.97 11.49
CA GLU A 295 11.68 10.40 11.20
C GLU A 295 10.71 10.74 10.04
N ALA A 296 10.64 9.91 8.99
CA ALA A 296 9.66 10.07 7.91
C ALA A 296 8.22 9.99 8.42
N LEU A 297 7.93 9.01 9.29
CA LEU A 297 6.61 8.86 9.94
C LEU A 297 6.26 10.10 10.80
N ASN A 298 7.23 10.71 11.46
CA ASN A 298 7.00 11.95 12.21
C ASN A 298 6.60 13.12 11.29
N VAL A 299 7.23 13.26 10.11
CA VAL A 299 6.85 14.27 9.12
C VAL A 299 5.45 13.99 8.57
N ILE A 300 5.15 12.74 8.22
CA ILE A 300 3.83 12.32 7.74
C ILE A 300 2.75 12.61 8.78
N ASN A 301 2.99 12.30 10.06
CA ASN A 301 2.06 12.59 11.15
C ASN A 301 1.88 14.10 11.37
N THR A 302 2.94 14.89 11.19
CA THR A 302 2.85 16.37 11.21
C THR A 302 1.95 16.87 10.08
N ASN A 303 2.17 16.40 8.86
CA ASN A 303 1.36 16.75 7.69
C ASN A 303 -0.11 16.38 7.90
N LYS A 304 -0.37 15.16 8.41
CA LYS A 304 -1.71 14.70 8.80
C LYS A 304 -2.39 15.71 9.73
N ASN A 305 -1.73 16.09 10.83
CA ASN A 305 -2.31 16.98 11.83
C ASN A 305 -2.59 18.39 11.26
N ILE A 306 -1.73 18.90 10.38
CA ILE A 306 -1.93 20.18 9.69
C ILE A 306 -3.20 20.11 8.83
N ILE A 307 -3.36 19.08 8.03
CA ILE A 307 -4.53 18.90 7.15
C ILE A 307 -5.82 18.74 7.98
N GLU A 308 -5.82 17.90 9.02
CA GLU A 308 -6.98 17.67 9.88
C GLU A 308 -7.44 18.97 10.55
N ASN A 309 -6.50 19.77 11.09
CA ASN A 309 -6.81 21.05 11.71
C ASN A 309 -7.37 22.06 10.70
N PHE A 310 -6.76 22.15 9.53
CA PHE A 310 -7.23 23.04 8.46
C PHE A 310 -8.65 22.67 8.00
N VAL A 311 -8.90 21.40 7.69
CA VAL A 311 -10.21 20.93 7.25
C VAL A 311 -11.27 21.19 8.32
N LYS A 312 -10.96 20.91 9.58
CA LYS A 312 -11.88 21.18 10.70
C LYS A 312 -12.27 22.65 10.81
N GLN A 313 -11.35 23.57 10.49
CA GLN A 313 -11.57 25.02 10.61
C GLN A 313 -12.23 25.63 9.38
N GLU A 314 -11.79 25.25 8.19
CA GLU A 314 -12.17 25.92 6.94
C GLU A 314 -13.25 25.16 6.14
N PHE A 315 -13.35 23.82 6.32
CA PHE A 315 -14.25 22.94 5.57
C PHE A 315 -14.85 21.85 6.46
N PRO A 316 -15.64 22.21 7.50
CA PRO A 316 -16.19 21.24 8.47
C PRO A 316 -17.16 20.22 7.84
N GLU A 317 -17.64 20.48 6.63
CA GLU A 317 -18.45 19.56 5.83
C GLU A 317 -17.65 18.40 5.22
N ILE A 318 -16.32 18.51 5.10
CA ILE A 318 -15.45 17.41 4.68
C ILE A 318 -15.25 16.46 5.86
N LYS A 319 -15.42 15.17 5.61
CA LYS A 319 -15.14 14.13 6.61
C LYS A 319 -13.85 13.40 6.24
N ILE A 320 -12.83 13.54 7.08
CA ILE A 320 -11.57 12.79 6.93
C ILE A 320 -11.70 11.46 7.65
N THR A 321 -11.40 10.36 6.95
CA THR A 321 -11.25 9.07 7.60
C THR A 321 -9.99 9.09 8.47
N PRO A 322 -10.05 8.66 9.76
CA PRO A 322 -8.88 8.60 10.61
C PRO A 322 -7.75 7.84 9.95
N LEU A 323 -6.59 8.48 9.78
CA LEU A 323 -5.42 7.83 9.23
C LEU A 323 -4.71 7.05 10.35
N GLU A 324 -4.92 5.74 10.39
CA GLU A 324 -4.33 4.83 11.37
C GLU A 324 -3.02 4.21 10.84
N GLY A 325 -2.94 4.04 9.52
CA GLY A 325 -1.77 3.54 8.81
C GLY A 325 -1.72 4.03 7.36
N THR A 326 -0.65 3.70 6.65
CA THR A 326 -0.29 4.27 5.36
C THR A 326 0.18 5.73 5.46
N TYR A 327 0.38 6.40 4.32
CA TYR A 327 0.56 7.84 4.20
C TYR A 327 -0.47 8.45 3.23
N LEU A 328 -1.64 7.80 3.12
CA LEU A 328 -2.68 8.10 2.16
C LEU A 328 -3.93 8.53 2.93
N MET A 329 -4.18 9.84 3.01
CA MET A 329 -5.40 10.36 3.65
C MET A 329 -6.59 10.19 2.71
N TRP A 330 -7.75 9.87 3.29
CA TRP A 330 -8.99 9.64 2.57
C TRP A 330 -10.04 10.66 2.99
N LEU A 331 -10.38 11.56 2.07
CA LEU A 331 -11.24 12.72 2.30
C LEU A 331 -12.58 12.53 1.61
N ASN A 332 -13.69 12.55 2.35
CA ASN A 332 -15.04 12.59 1.81
C ASN A 332 -15.42 14.05 1.52
N CYS A 333 -15.32 14.43 0.24
CA CYS A 333 -15.61 15.77 -0.24
C CYS A 333 -17.08 15.99 -0.65
N ARG A 334 -17.96 14.98 -0.49
CA ARG A 334 -19.38 15.05 -0.88
C ARG A 334 -20.19 16.10 -0.12
N GLY A 335 -19.68 16.59 1.01
CA GLY A 335 -20.27 17.71 1.77
C GLY A 335 -20.09 19.06 1.09
N LEU A 336 -19.04 19.21 0.25
CA LEU A 336 -18.80 20.44 -0.51
C LEU A 336 -19.86 20.62 -1.61
N SER A 337 -20.17 21.87 -1.95
CA SER A 337 -21.06 22.17 -3.09
C SER A 337 -20.51 21.61 -4.41
N ILE A 338 -19.20 21.76 -4.64
CA ILE A 338 -18.48 21.22 -5.80
C ILE A 338 -18.32 19.70 -5.73
N GLY A 339 -18.23 19.11 -4.54
CA GLY A 339 -18.05 17.68 -4.30
C GLY A 339 -19.29 16.84 -4.61
N LYS A 340 -20.47 17.48 -4.79
CA LYS A 340 -21.70 16.80 -5.25
C LYS A 340 -21.58 16.26 -6.67
N ASN A 341 -20.70 16.84 -7.48
CA ASN A 341 -20.30 16.34 -8.78
C ASN A 341 -18.81 16.06 -8.75
N PHE A 342 -18.43 14.81 -8.51
CA PHE A 342 -17.02 14.41 -8.38
C PHE A 342 -16.20 14.69 -9.67
N LYS A 343 -16.82 14.69 -10.85
CA LYS A 343 -16.13 15.07 -12.09
C LYS A 343 -15.82 16.55 -12.17
N GLU A 344 -16.67 17.39 -11.59
CA GLU A 344 -16.40 18.83 -11.48
C GLU A 344 -15.31 19.11 -10.43
N LEU A 345 -15.30 18.36 -9.32
CA LEU A 345 -14.24 18.43 -8.32
C LEU A 345 -12.87 18.05 -8.95
N GLU A 346 -12.82 16.95 -9.68
CA GLU A 346 -11.64 16.50 -10.43
C GLU A 346 -11.16 17.59 -11.41
N ARG A 347 -12.06 18.17 -12.19
CA ARG A 347 -11.73 19.27 -13.13
C ARG A 347 -11.14 20.47 -12.41
N ILE A 348 -11.78 20.93 -11.35
CA ILE A 348 -11.30 22.07 -10.55
C ILE A 348 -9.92 21.77 -9.95
N ASN A 349 -9.73 20.56 -9.41
CA ASN A 349 -8.45 20.14 -8.85
C ASN A 349 -7.34 20.20 -9.91
N HIS A 350 -7.54 19.62 -11.08
CA HIS A 350 -6.50 19.49 -12.10
C HIS A 350 -6.29 20.78 -12.88
N GLU A 351 -7.38 21.43 -13.34
CA GLU A 351 -7.28 22.57 -14.27
C GLU A 351 -7.05 23.89 -13.56
N GLU A 352 -7.72 24.14 -12.42
CA GLU A 352 -7.71 25.42 -11.75
C GLU A 352 -6.77 25.45 -10.54
N ALA A 353 -6.94 24.49 -9.63
CA ALA A 353 -6.16 24.44 -8.40
C ALA A 353 -4.76 23.82 -8.60
N LYS A 354 -4.54 23.08 -9.68
CA LYS A 354 -3.30 22.29 -9.91
C LYS A 354 -2.97 21.41 -8.72
N LEU A 355 -4.00 20.71 -8.24
CA LEU A 355 -3.93 19.70 -7.20
C LEU A 355 -4.20 18.33 -7.87
N PHE A 356 -3.28 17.40 -7.73
CA PHE A 356 -3.34 16.07 -8.36
C PHE A 356 -3.41 15.03 -7.26
N PHE A 357 -4.64 14.69 -6.85
CA PHE A 357 -4.95 13.60 -5.93
C PHE A 357 -5.19 12.30 -6.73
N ASP A 358 -5.48 11.19 -6.03
CA ASP A 358 -6.14 10.07 -6.68
C ASP A 358 -7.65 10.17 -6.40
N GLU A 359 -8.44 10.25 -7.47
CA GLU A 359 -9.90 10.34 -7.39
C GLU A 359 -10.48 9.06 -6.78
N GLY A 360 -11.41 9.24 -5.84
CA GLY A 360 -11.92 8.13 -5.05
C GLY A 360 -12.63 7.05 -5.85
N TYR A 361 -13.27 7.39 -6.97
CA TYR A 361 -14.01 6.42 -7.78
C TYR A 361 -13.13 5.31 -8.39
N ILE A 362 -11.81 5.53 -8.51
CA ILE A 362 -10.89 4.48 -9.00
C ILE A 362 -10.75 3.31 -8.02
N PHE A 363 -11.08 3.53 -6.74
CA PHE A 363 -11.04 2.51 -5.68
C PHE A 363 -12.36 1.73 -5.53
N GLY A 364 -13.37 2.05 -6.34
CA GLY A 364 -14.70 1.46 -6.33
C GLY A 364 -15.80 2.53 -6.24
N GLU A 365 -17.04 2.15 -6.53
CA GLU A 365 -18.20 3.05 -6.53
C GLU A 365 -18.38 3.81 -5.21
N GLN A 366 -18.06 3.19 -4.08
CA GLN A 366 -18.16 3.82 -2.74
C GLN A 366 -17.20 4.99 -2.57
N GLY A 367 -16.16 5.07 -3.41
CA GLY A 367 -15.19 6.16 -3.41
C GLY A 367 -15.60 7.40 -4.21
N GLU A 368 -16.74 7.40 -4.90
CA GLU A 368 -17.22 8.59 -5.61
C GLU A 368 -17.37 9.78 -4.68
N GLY A 369 -16.76 10.93 -5.05
CA GLY A 369 -16.75 12.14 -4.23
C GLY A 369 -15.76 12.12 -3.06
N PHE A 370 -14.86 11.12 -3.05
CA PHE A 370 -13.69 11.10 -2.17
C PHE A 370 -12.42 11.48 -2.94
N GLU A 371 -11.42 11.98 -2.20
CA GLU A 371 -10.07 12.22 -2.68
C GLU A 371 -9.06 11.46 -1.83
N ARG A 372 -8.12 10.76 -2.46
CA ARG A 372 -6.99 10.15 -1.75
C ARG A 372 -5.75 11.02 -1.87
N TRP A 373 -5.30 11.55 -0.75
CA TRP A 373 -4.18 12.46 -0.67
C TRP A 373 -2.93 11.76 -0.12
N ASN A 374 -1.90 11.60 -0.95
CA ASN A 374 -0.58 11.17 -0.52
C ASN A 374 0.13 12.33 0.22
N ILE A 375 0.36 12.18 1.52
CA ILE A 375 0.93 13.20 2.39
C ILE A 375 2.40 12.97 2.75
N ALA A 376 3.06 11.98 2.13
CA ALA A 376 4.49 11.70 2.32
C ALA A 376 5.36 12.61 1.46
N CYS A 377 5.41 13.88 1.85
CA CYS A 377 6.12 14.95 1.15
C CYS A 377 6.57 16.05 2.11
N PRO A 378 7.46 16.98 1.69
CA PRO A 378 7.83 18.12 2.49
C PRO A 378 6.63 18.96 2.93
N THR A 379 6.61 19.35 4.20
CA THR A 379 5.47 20.05 4.84
C THR A 379 5.08 21.36 4.12
N ARG A 380 6.04 22.06 3.51
CA ARG A 380 5.75 23.26 2.74
C ARG A 380 4.77 23.05 1.60
N TYR A 381 4.80 21.86 0.94
CA TYR A 381 3.86 21.55 -0.15
C TYR A 381 2.46 21.23 0.34
N ILE A 382 2.33 20.71 1.55
CA ILE A 382 1.02 20.59 2.21
C ILE A 382 0.43 21.97 2.44
N ASN A 383 1.19 22.90 3.03
CA ASN A 383 0.72 24.28 3.25
C ASN A 383 0.32 24.96 1.93
N ASN A 384 1.13 24.83 0.87
CA ASN A 384 0.80 25.37 -0.46
C ASN A 384 -0.51 24.76 -1.01
N ALA A 385 -0.69 23.44 -0.87
CA ALA A 385 -1.93 22.79 -1.30
C ALA A 385 -3.16 23.28 -0.53
N LEU A 386 -3.04 23.48 0.79
CA LEU A 386 -4.13 23.99 1.63
C LEU A 386 -4.55 25.41 1.23
N GLU A 387 -3.62 26.30 0.87
CA GLU A 387 -3.95 27.63 0.33
C GLU A 387 -4.71 27.53 -1.00
N ARG A 388 -4.38 26.58 -1.85
CA ARG A 388 -5.11 26.33 -3.10
C ARG A 388 -6.50 25.76 -2.83
N ILE A 389 -6.62 24.79 -1.93
CA ILE A 389 -7.90 24.26 -1.48
C ILE A 389 -8.79 25.38 -0.96
N LYS A 390 -8.26 26.27 -0.09
CA LYS A 390 -9.01 27.42 0.45
C LYS A 390 -9.55 28.35 -0.64
N LYS A 391 -8.82 28.50 -1.74
CA LYS A 391 -9.19 29.37 -2.84
C LYS A 391 -10.23 28.75 -3.78
N PHE A 392 -10.14 27.45 -4.04
CA PHE A 392 -10.88 26.82 -5.14
C PHE A 392 -11.99 25.85 -4.69
N TRP A 393 -12.04 25.43 -3.42
CA TRP A 393 -13.07 24.52 -2.93
C TRP A 393 -14.25 25.20 -2.25
N LYS A 394 -14.24 26.54 -2.15
CA LYS A 394 -15.33 27.35 -1.58
C LYS A 394 -16.52 27.49 -2.52
#